data_3d9fcfcf826102d5675b1c4a5835031d
#
_entry.id   3d9fcfcf826102d5675b1c4a5835031d
#
_cell.length_a   1.000
_cell.length_b   1.000
_cell.length_c   1.000
_cell.angle_alpha   90.00
_cell.angle_beta   90.00
_cell.angle_gamma   90.00
#
_symmetry.space_group_name_H-M   'P 1'
#
loop_
_entity.id
_entity.type
_entity.pdbx_description
1 polymer ?
#
loop_
_entity_poly.entity_id
_entity_poly.type
_entity_poly.pdbx_seq_one_letter_code
_entity_poly.pdbx_strand_id
1 'polypeptide(L)'
;MYVLIPAYQPDARLPRLILELHRADSAMRIVVVDDGSGEEYRDIFDASRTAGAHVISYEGNRGKGYALRAGFTYIYEHAQSLGINDYVVTADADGQHTLVDIFRVGQACATSNQSVLGVREFVGHVPARSRIGNSATSGLFWLATGWKLKDTQTGLRAFPIDLLPTLIDIEGDRYEYELRVLLRLAKYRHPVTQIPIETIYEAGNPTSHFRPLQDSARIWAPLLKFAASSGIATIIDYVLVLLLNAVTGTLLFPVVAARLVSASVNFAMNRHVFEAKGTSLRRSAMRYASLALAVVAGSYIMLSVMTSVGVPLWLAKIIADTTMYLVSYSAQSRYVFAPEKETAAGRENTRGHSASVQAAAADLQDSKSEASLPTPATPTPAAVHSLRARAAVGSHNDTFRLSRAS
;
A
#
# COMPACT_ATOMS: atom_id res chain seq x y z
N MET A 1 -12.76 9.41 -15.73
CA MET A 1 -12.22 8.43 -14.74
C MET A 1 -11.01 7.74 -15.33
N TYR A 2 -9.97 7.54 -14.51
CA TYR A 2 -8.85 6.67 -14.84
C TYR A 2 -9.01 5.33 -14.13
N VAL A 3 -8.57 4.23 -14.78
CA VAL A 3 -8.40 2.91 -14.14
C VAL A 3 -6.94 2.51 -14.28
N LEU A 4 -6.27 2.25 -13.15
CA LEU A 4 -4.87 1.84 -13.08
C LEU A 4 -4.78 0.37 -12.70
N ILE A 5 -4.13 -0.44 -13.54
CA ILE A 5 -3.99 -1.88 -13.35
C ILE A 5 -2.49 -2.23 -13.37
N PRO A 6 -1.86 -2.44 -12.20
CA PRO A 6 -0.53 -3.02 -12.14
C PRO A 6 -0.60 -4.51 -12.53
N ALA A 7 0.27 -4.95 -13.44
CA ALA A 7 0.28 -6.30 -13.95
C ALA A 7 1.69 -6.90 -13.95
N TYR A 8 1.83 -8.11 -13.41
CA TYR A 8 3.04 -8.92 -13.50
C TYR A 8 2.67 -10.34 -13.89
N GLN A 9 3.18 -10.78 -15.03
CA GLN A 9 2.88 -12.10 -15.62
C GLN A 9 1.35 -12.37 -15.69
N PRO A 10 0.58 -11.42 -16.29
CA PRO A 10 -0.88 -11.54 -16.39
C PRO A 10 -1.27 -12.65 -17.38
N ASP A 11 -2.53 -13.08 -17.29
CA ASP A 11 -3.15 -13.97 -18.24
C ASP A 11 -4.22 -13.29 -19.11
N ALA A 12 -4.97 -14.06 -19.88
CA ALA A 12 -6.00 -13.58 -20.81
C ALA A 12 -7.16 -12.81 -20.12
N ARG A 13 -7.26 -12.83 -18.79
CA ARG A 13 -8.26 -12.06 -18.04
C ARG A 13 -8.00 -10.56 -18.12
N LEU A 14 -6.73 -10.15 -18.19
CA LEU A 14 -6.37 -8.72 -18.28
C LEU A 14 -6.94 -8.05 -19.54
N PRO A 15 -6.67 -8.47 -20.77
CA PRO A 15 -7.26 -7.83 -21.95
C PRO A 15 -8.79 -7.96 -22.00
N ARG A 16 -9.36 -9.02 -21.44
CA ARG A 16 -10.81 -9.18 -21.32
C ARG A 16 -11.40 -8.11 -20.38
N LEU A 17 -10.83 -7.91 -19.19
CA LEU A 17 -11.26 -6.87 -18.25
C LEU A 17 -11.21 -5.48 -18.91
N ILE A 18 -10.12 -5.18 -19.63
CA ILE A 18 -9.96 -3.90 -20.34
C ILE A 18 -11.06 -3.71 -21.38
N LEU A 19 -11.35 -4.74 -22.18
CA LEU A 19 -12.39 -4.69 -23.18
C LEU A 19 -13.78 -4.48 -22.57
N GLU A 20 -14.07 -5.14 -21.45
CA GLU A 20 -15.32 -5.00 -20.73
C GLU A 20 -15.46 -3.59 -20.12
N LEU A 21 -14.40 -3.04 -19.52
CA LEU A 21 -14.35 -1.67 -19.01
C LEU A 21 -14.60 -0.64 -20.15
N HIS A 22 -13.90 -0.79 -21.27
CA HIS A 22 -14.02 0.12 -22.40
C HIS A 22 -15.39 0.05 -23.07
N ARG A 23 -16.03 -1.13 -23.10
CA ARG A 23 -17.41 -1.29 -23.59
C ARG A 23 -18.43 -0.64 -22.66
N ALA A 24 -18.20 -0.69 -21.36
CA ALA A 24 -19.08 -0.08 -20.38
C ALA A 24 -19.00 1.45 -20.38
N ASP A 25 -17.82 2.01 -20.60
CA ASP A 25 -17.61 3.45 -20.75
C ASP A 25 -16.39 3.72 -21.65
N SER A 26 -16.65 4.11 -22.91
CA SER A 26 -15.60 4.40 -23.89
C SER A 26 -14.77 5.66 -23.56
N ALA A 27 -15.23 6.53 -22.67
CA ALA A 27 -14.48 7.69 -22.18
C ALA A 27 -13.51 7.35 -21.05
N MET A 28 -13.54 6.13 -20.54
CA MET A 28 -12.66 5.66 -19.48
C MET A 28 -11.21 5.55 -19.99
N ARG A 29 -10.26 6.06 -19.20
CA ARG A 29 -8.83 6.02 -19.50
C ARG A 29 -8.20 4.89 -18.71
N ILE A 30 -7.84 3.81 -19.40
CA ILE A 30 -7.28 2.61 -18.76
C ILE A 30 -5.75 2.63 -18.93
N VAL A 31 -5.03 2.60 -17.81
CA VAL A 31 -3.57 2.55 -17.73
C VAL A 31 -3.16 1.21 -17.13
N VAL A 32 -2.40 0.44 -17.87
CA VAL A 32 -1.81 -0.81 -17.42
C VAL A 32 -0.32 -0.57 -17.21
N VAL A 33 0.23 -1.04 -16.10
CA VAL A 33 1.68 -1.01 -15.84
C VAL A 33 2.20 -2.42 -15.79
N ASP A 34 3.00 -2.78 -16.79
CA ASP A 34 3.73 -4.04 -16.86
C ASP A 34 4.97 -3.98 -15.96
N ASP A 35 4.93 -4.69 -14.84
CA ASP A 35 6.01 -4.76 -13.85
C ASP A 35 7.11 -5.75 -14.29
N GLY A 36 7.59 -5.62 -15.54
CA GLY A 36 8.69 -6.41 -16.07
C GLY A 36 8.36 -7.90 -16.23
N SER A 37 7.23 -8.20 -16.86
CA SER A 37 6.73 -9.58 -17.05
C SER A 37 7.59 -10.42 -17.99
N GLY A 38 8.33 -9.78 -18.93
CA GLY A 38 9.16 -10.45 -19.92
C GLY A 38 8.46 -10.67 -21.25
N GLU A 39 9.26 -11.11 -22.25
CA GLU A 39 8.83 -11.26 -23.66
C GLU A 39 7.70 -12.28 -23.83
N GLU A 40 7.62 -13.28 -22.99
CA GLU A 40 6.58 -14.33 -23.07
C GLU A 40 5.16 -13.80 -22.82
N TYR A 41 5.04 -12.60 -22.20
CA TYR A 41 3.75 -11.94 -21.93
C TYR A 41 3.44 -10.82 -22.92
N ARG A 42 4.28 -10.58 -23.93
CA ARG A 42 4.11 -9.51 -24.91
C ARG A 42 2.75 -9.56 -25.58
N ASP A 43 2.30 -10.72 -26.02
CA ASP A 43 1.01 -10.89 -26.72
C ASP A 43 -0.18 -10.44 -25.85
N ILE A 44 -0.11 -10.65 -24.53
CA ILE A 44 -1.17 -10.24 -23.59
C ILE A 44 -1.20 -8.71 -23.45
N PHE A 45 -0.03 -8.06 -23.38
CA PHE A 45 0.03 -6.60 -23.34
C PHE A 45 -0.35 -5.96 -24.68
N ASP A 46 -0.01 -6.58 -25.82
CA ASP A 46 -0.45 -6.11 -27.13
C ASP A 46 -1.97 -6.25 -27.31
N ALA A 47 -2.55 -7.37 -26.85
CA ALA A 47 -4.00 -7.52 -26.77
C ALA A 47 -4.64 -6.48 -25.85
N SER A 48 -3.98 -6.11 -24.73
CA SER A 48 -4.43 -5.06 -23.82
C SER A 48 -4.42 -3.67 -24.48
N ARG A 49 -3.38 -3.36 -25.27
CA ARG A 49 -3.33 -2.13 -26.08
C ARG A 49 -4.45 -2.10 -27.13
N THR A 50 -4.67 -3.23 -27.80
CA THR A 50 -5.75 -3.36 -28.79
C THR A 50 -7.13 -3.21 -28.15
N ALA A 51 -7.30 -3.63 -26.92
CA ALA A 51 -8.54 -3.46 -26.13
C ALA A 51 -8.77 -2.02 -25.63
N GLY A 52 -7.81 -1.10 -25.82
CA GLY A 52 -7.94 0.33 -25.51
C GLY A 52 -7.14 0.81 -24.29
N ALA A 53 -6.23 -0.01 -23.73
CA ALA A 53 -5.39 0.43 -22.62
C ALA A 53 -4.11 1.14 -23.10
N HIS A 54 -3.68 2.15 -22.35
CA HIS A 54 -2.30 2.63 -22.40
C HIS A 54 -1.43 1.73 -21.54
N VAL A 55 -0.40 1.11 -22.13
CA VAL A 55 0.49 0.17 -21.44
C VAL A 55 1.87 0.78 -21.26
N ILE A 56 2.27 0.93 -19.99
CA ILE A 56 3.61 1.34 -19.57
C ILE A 56 4.39 0.08 -19.23
N SER A 57 5.56 -0.11 -19.81
CA SER A 57 6.42 -1.28 -19.55
C SER A 57 7.83 -0.81 -19.20
N TYR A 58 8.52 -1.57 -18.34
CA TYR A 58 9.93 -1.39 -18.01
C TYR A 58 10.59 -2.76 -17.77
N GLU A 59 11.90 -2.78 -17.79
CA GLU A 59 12.65 -4.02 -17.59
C GLU A 59 12.70 -4.43 -16.11
N GLY A 60 12.46 -5.72 -15.86
CA GLY A 60 12.60 -6.38 -14.58
C GLY A 60 11.51 -6.03 -13.56
N ASN A 61 11.12 -7.02 -12.76
CA ASN A 61 10.11 -6.88 -11.72
C ASN A 61 10.61 -5.99 -10.58
N ARG A 62 9.99 -4.83 -10.40
CA ARG A 62 10.25 -3.87 -9.31
C ARG A 62 9.22 -3.97 -8.18
N GLY A 63 8.08 -4.57 -8.46
CA GLY A 63 7.00 -4.84 -7.50
C GLY A 63 5.79 -3.95 -7.64
N LYS A 64 4.65 -4.43 -7.13
CA LYS A 64 3.33 -3.79 -7.26
C LYS A 64 3.32 -2.32 -6.82
N GLY A 65 4.02 -1.98 -5.72
CA GLY A 65 4.09 -0.61 -5.21
C GLY A 65 4.81 0.32 -6.18
N TYR A 66 5.89 -0.14 -6.80
CA TYR A 66 6.59 0.61 -7.85
C TYR A 66 5.69 0.81 -9.08
N ALA A 67 5.01 -0.25 -9.54
CA ALA A 67 4.08 -0.17 -10.66
C ALA A 67 2.93 0.81 -10.40
N LEU A 68 2.35 0.80 -9.20
CA LEU A 68 1.33 1.77 -8.82
C LEU A 68 1.86 3.21 -8.85
N ARG A 69 3.05 3.47 -8.32
CA ARG A 69 3.67 4.82 -8.36
C ARG A 69 3.95 5.27 -9.77
N ALA A 70 4.49 4.41 -10.63
CA ALA A 70 4.72 4.72 -12.03
C ALA A 70 3.41 5.08 -12.76
N GLY A 71 2.35 4.30 -12.53
CA GLY A 71 1.02 4.58 -13.07
C GLY A 71 0.41 5.88 -12.53
N PHE A 72 0.54 6.15 -11.23
CA PHE A 72 0.08 7.41 -10.63
C PHE A 72 0.83 8.63 -11.19
N THR A 73 2.15 8.51 -11.41
CA THR A 73 2.95 9.58 -12.02
C THR A 73 2.44 9.89 -13.42
N TYR A 74 2.30 8.87 -14.27
CA TYR A 74 1.77 9.04 -15.62
C TYR A 74 0.37 9.67 -15.62
N ILE A 75 -0.55 9.16 -14.77
CA ILE A 75 -1.92 9.67 -14.70
C ILE A 75 -1.94 11.12 -14.24
N TYR A 76 -1.14 11.47 -13.23
CA TYR A 76 -1.05 12.83 -12.74
C TYR A 76 -0.57 13.81 -13.81
N GLU A 77 0.54 13.49 -14.49
CA GLU A 77 1.08 14.31 -15.58
C GLU A 77 0.10 14.45 -16.74
N HIS A 78 -0.53 13.35 -17.17
CA HIS A 78 -1.52 13.33 -18.22
C HIS A 78 -2.78 14.13 -17.86
N ALA A 79 -3.27 14.01 -16.62
CA ALA A 79 -4.42 14.78 -16.15
C ALA A 79 -4.11 16.29 -16.09
N GLN A 80 -2.91 16.67 -15.62
CA GLN A 80 -2.47 18.06 -15.60
C GLN A 80 -2.38 18.65 -17.01
N SER A 81 -1.84 17.89 -17.98
CA SER A 81 -1.73 18.35 -19.39
C SER A 81 -3.08 18.60 -20.04
N LEU A 82 -4.13 17.91 -19.60
CA LEU A 82 -5.49 18.05 -20.11
C LEU A 82 -6.38 18.99 -19.27
N GLY A 83 -5.88 19.50 -18.14
CA GLY A 83 -6.67 20.30 -17.20
C GLY A 83 -7.81 19.50 -16.55
N ILE A 84 -7.64 18.19 -16.38
CA ILE A 84 -8.67 17.30 -15.86
C ILE A 84 -8.51 17.14 -14.34
N ASN A 85 -9.55 17.53 -13.61
CA ASN A 85 -9.68 17.18 -12.20
C ASN A 85 -10.67 16.01 -12.07
N ASP A 86 -10.14 14.81 -11.98
CA ASP A 86 -10.89 13.54 -12.00
C ASP A 86 -10.38 12.63 -10.86
N TYR A 87 -10.62 11.35 -10.95
CA TYR A 87 -10.16 10.35 -9.97
C TYR A 87 -9.58 9.13 -10.68
N VAL A 88 -8.76 8.40 -9.95
CA VAL A 88 -8.18 7.12 -10.39
C VAL A 88 -8.70 5.99 -9.53
N VAL A 89 -9.11 4.89 -10.17
CA VAL A 89 -9.44 3.63 -9.52
C VAL A 89 -8.30 2.64 -9.78
N THR A 90 -7.73 2.04 -8.76
CA THR A 90 -6.79 0.92 -8.89
C THR A 90 -7.54 -0.39 -8.86
N ALA A 91 -7.18 -1.35 -9.72
CA ALA A 91 -7.72 -2.70 -9.75
C ALA A 91 -6.63 -3.71 -10.01
N ASP A 92 -6.78 -4.94 -9.53
CA ASP A 92 -5.83 -6.03 -9.77
C ASP A 92 -6.03 -6.64 -11.17
N ALA A 93 -4.94 -7.15 -11.77
CA ALA A 93 -4.96 -7.73 -13.12
C ALA A 93 -5.57 -9.14 -13.19
N ASP A 94 -5.90 -9.75 -12.03
CA ASP A 94 -6.35 -11.13 -11.89
C ASP A 94 -7.84 -11.36 -12.15
N GLY A 95 -8.59 -10.27 -12.39
CA GLY A 95 -10.03 -10.33 -12.68
C GLY A 95 -10.89 -10.64 -11.46
N GLN A 96 -10.38 -10.54 -10.23
CA GLN A 96 -11.15 -10.76 -9.00
C GLN A 96 -12.11 -9.61 -8.64
N HIS A 97 -12.00 -8.47 -9.31
CA HIS A 97 -12.88 -7.32 -9.12
C HIS A 97 -13.95 -7.25 -10.20
N THR A 98 -15.22 -7.15 -9.80
CA THR A 98 -16.31 -7.00 -10.74
C THR A 98 -16.31 -5.59 -11.35
N LEU A 99 -16.81 -5.47 -12.58
CA LEU A 99 -17.01 -4.16 -13.23
C LEU A 99 -17.88 -3.24 -12.37
N VAL A 100 -18.95 -3.79 -11.80
CA VAL A 100 -19.89 -3.05 -10.97
C VAL A 100 -19.17 -2.42 -9.77
N ASP A 101 -18.26 -3.16 -9.13
CA ASP A 101 -17.53 -2.66 -7.97
C ASP A 101 -16.49 -1.61 -8.36
N ILE A 102 -15.81 -1.77 -9.52
CA ILE A 102 -14.88 -0.75 -10.05
C ILE A 102 -15.63 0.57 -10.25
N PHE A 103 -16.83 0.54 -10.86
CA PHE A 103 -17.66 1.72 -11.04
C PHE A 103 -18.17 2.31 -9.72
N ARG A 104 -18.67 1.46 -8.80
CA ARG A 104 -19.20 1.90 -7.49
C ARG A 104 -18.13 2.60 -6.66
N VAL A 105 -16.92 2.04 -6.61
CA VAL A 105 -15.78 2.61 -5.88
C VAL A 105 -15.35 3.93 -6.53
N GLY A 106 -15.30 3.98 -7.86
CA GLY A 106 -14.99 5.19 -8.60
C GLY A 106 -16.04 6.30 -8.39
N GLN A 107 -17.31 5.98 -8.53
CA GLN A 107 -18.41 6.95 -8.36
C GLN A 107 -18.47 7.50 -6.93
N ALA A 108 -18.21 6.67 -5.93
CA ALA A 108 -18.12 7.13 -4.55
C ALA A 108 -16.96 8.12 -4.34
N CYS A 109 -15.82 7.90 -5.00
CA CYS A 109 -14.70 8.84 -4.98
C CYS A 109 -15.09 10.17 -5.65
N ALA A 110 -15.73 10.11 -6.82
CA ALA A 110 -16.22 11.28 -7.54
C ALA A 110 -17.18 12.13 -6.70
N THR A 111 -18.11 11.46 -6.02
CA THR A 111 -19.16 12.15 -5.24
C THR A 111 -18.62 12.74 -3.94
N SER A 112 -17.74 12.02 -3.24
CA SER A 112 -17.24 12.44 -1.93
C SER A 112 -15.97 13.31 -1.99
N ASN A 113 -15.25 13.26 -3.11
CA ASN A 113 -13.88 13.78 -3.27
C ASN A 113 -12.93 13.26 -2.17
N GLN A 114 -13.14 12.00 -1.76
CA GLN A 114 -12.36 11.32 -0.73
C GLN A 114 -11.74 10.03 -1.28
N SER A 115 -10.70 9.55 -0.62
CA SER A 115 -10.20 8.21 -0.90
C SER A 115 -11.27 7.16 -0.58
N VAL A 116 -11.43 6.17 -1.46
CA VAL A 116 -12.39 5.07 -1.29
C VAL A 116 -11.66 3.75 -1.29
N LEU A 117 -12.07 2.85 -0.40
CA LEU A 117 -11.54 1.50 -0.24
C LEU A 117 -12.67 0.50 -0.49
N GLY A 118 -12.50 -0.35 -1.49
CA GLY A 118 -13.37 -1.51 -1.70
C GLY A 118 -13.07 -2.56 -0.63
N VAL A 119 -14.05 -2.91 0.19
CA VAL A 119 -13.88 -3.82 1.32
C VAL A 119 -14.54 -5.15 0.98
N ARG A 120 -13.74 -6.22 0.93
CA ARG A 120 -14.24 -7.56 0.66
C ARG A 120 -15.15 -8.02 1.80
N GLU A 121 -16.36 -8.41 1.45
CA GLU A 121 -17.22 -9.13 2.39
C GLU A 121 -16.77 -10.58 2.38
N PHE A 122 -16.09 -11.00 3.46
CA PHE A 122 -15.62 -12.38 3.63
C PHE A 122 -16.81 -13.33 3.90
N VAL A 123 -17.77 -13.36 3.00
CA VAL A 123 -18.97 -14.22 3.03
C VAL A 123 -18.72 -15.47 2.19
N GLY A 124 -19.09 -16.66 2.67
CA GLY A 124 -18.91 -17.93 1.95
C GLY A 124 -17.57 -18.61 2.21
N HIS A 125 -17.09 -19.39 1.24
CA HIS A 125 -15.86 -20.18 1.34
C HIS A 125 -14.58 -19.34 1.17
N VAL A 126 -14.27 -18.51 2.16
CA VAL A 126 -13.03 -17.73 2.18
C VAL A 126 -11.92 -18.55 2.85
N PRO A 127 -10.72 -18.67 2.24
CA PRO A 127 -9.60 -19.33 2.88
C PRO A 127 -9.30 -18.73 4.27
N ALA A 128 -9.23 -19.57 5.31
CA ALA A 128 -8.99 -19.13 6.69
C ALA A 128 -7.71 -18.27 6.81
N ARG A 129 -6.68 -18.59 6.00
CA ARG A 129 -5.44 -17.82 5.94
C ARG A 129 -5.65 -16.36 5.52
N SER A 130 -6.49 -16.09 4.51
CA SER A 130 -6.80 -14.73 4.05
C SER A 130 -7.57 -13.95 5.12
N ARG A 131 -8.53 -14.60 5.79
CA ARG A 131 -9.28 -14.00 6.89
C ARG A 131 -8.40 -13.65 8.09
N ILE A 132 -7.55 -14.57 8.54
CA ILE A 132 -6.62 -14.35 9.66
C ILE A 132 -5.61 -13.26 9.29
N GLY A 133 -5.02 -13.33 8.09
CA GLY A 133 -4.05 -12.33 7.63
C GLY A 133 -4.61 -10.92 7.60
N ASN A 134 -5.82 -10.76 7.02
CA ASN A 134 -6.48 -9.45 7.00
C ASN A 134 -6.87 -8.97 8.40
N SER A 135 -7.41 -9.85 9.26
CA SER A 135 -7.78 -9.49 10.64
C SER A 135 -6.56 -9.03 11.44
N ALA A 136 -5.43 -9.72 11.32
CA ALA A 136 -4.19 -9.35 12.00
C ALA A 136 -3.66 -8.00 11.50
N THR A 137 -3.66 -7.76 10.19
CA THR A 137 -3.19 -6.50 9.60
C THR A 137 -4.14 -5.34 9.94
N SER A 138 -5.46 -5.56 9.89
CA SER A 138 -6.46 -4.56 10.29
C SER A 138 -6.37 -4.22 11.78
N GLY A 139 -6.10 -5.22 12.64
CA GLY A 139 -5.86 -5.02 14.07
C GLY A 139 -4.60 -4.19 14.34
N LEU A 140 -3.50 -4.49 13.65
CA LEU A 140 -2.27 -3.72 13.73
C LEU A 140 -2.48 -2.28 13.22
N PHE A 141 -3.18 -2.13 12.11
CA PHE A 141 -3.52 -0.83 11.56
C PHE A 141 -4.34 0.00 12.54
N TRP A 142 -5.37 -0.61 13.15
CA TRP A 142 -6.16 0.06 14.19
C TRP A 142 -5.31 0.43 15.40
N LEU A 143 -4.42 -0.45 15.84
CA LEU A 143 -3.49 -0.18 16.95
C LEU A 143 -2.60 1.03 16.64
N ALA A 144 -2.06 1.11 15.43
CA ALA A 144 -1.17 2.19 14.99
C ALA A 144 -1.90 3.52 14.78
N THR A 145 -3.12 3.51 14.22
CA THR A 145 -3.77 4.72 13.71
C THR A 145 -5.04 5.14 14.46
N GLY A 146 -5.69 4.21 15.11
CA GLY A 146 -7.02 4.40 15.70
C GLY A 146 -8.18 4.22 14.72
N TRP A 147 -7.90 4.05 13.43
CA TRP A 147 -8.91 3.88 12.41
C TRP A 147 -9.29 2.41 12.24
N LYS A 148 -10.57 2.15 12.14
CA LYS A 148 -11.09 0.80 11.88
C LYS A 148 -11.31 0.64 10.38
N LEU A 149 -10.42 -0.10 9.73
CA LEU A 149 -10.60 -0.55 8.36
C LEU A 149 -10.90 -2.05 8.36
N LYS A 150 -11.95 -2.46 7.65
CA LYS A 150 -12.37 -3.86 7.57
C LYS A 150 -11.43 -4.68 6.68
N ASP A 151 -10.88 -4.05 5.64
CA ASP A 151 -9.94 -4.67 4.72
C ASP A 151 -8.81 -3.71 4.38
N THR A 152 -7.60 -4.07 4.76
CA THR A 152 -6.38 -3.27 4.49
C THR A 152 -5.58 -3.81 3.31
N GLN A 153 -5.97 -4.95 2.76
CA GLN A 153 -5.22 -5.68 1.73
C GLN A 153 -5.87 -5.66 0.35
N THR A 154 -7.06 -5.04 0.21
CA THR A 154 -7.73 -4.93 -1.10
C THR A 154 -6.92 -4.06 -2.06
N GLY A 155 -6.84 -4.47 -3.33
CA GLY A 155 -6.27 -3.68 -4.43
C GLY A 155 -7.27 -2.70 -5.06
N LEU A 156 -8.59 -2.90 -4.83
CA LEU A 156 -9.61 -2.00 -5.37
C LEU A 156 -9.76 -0.76 -4.51
N ARG A 157 -9.23 0.36 -5.00
CA ARG A 157 -9.20 1.65 -4.31
C ARG A 157 -9.46 2.78 -5.30
N ALA A 158 -10.01 3.88 -4.81
CA ALA A 158 -10.08 5.09 -5.62
C ALA A 158 -9.49 6.29 -4.88
N PHE A 159 -8.87 7.18 -5.64
CA PHE A 159 -8.21 8.37 -5.14
C PHE A 159 -8.52 9.58 -6.04
N PRO A 160 -8.79 10.77 -5.46
CA PRO A 160 -8.79 12.01 -6.22
C PRO A 160 -7.40 12.26 -6.83
N ILE A 161 -7.35 12.82 -8.04
CA ILE A 161 -6.08 13.10 -8.74
C ILE A 161 -5.19 14.05 -7.93
N ASP A 162 -5.77 15.01 -7.23
CA ASP A 162 -5.02 15.96 -6.39
C ASP A 162 -4.23 15.28 -5.26
N LEU A 163 -4.60 14.06 -4.89
CA LEU A 163 -3.90 13.29 -3.86
C LEU A 163 -2.68 12.52 -4.42
N LEU A 164 -2.60 12.31 -5.73
CA LEU A 164 -1.57 11.48 -6.35
C LEU A 164 -0.14 11.93 -6.03
N PRO A 165 0.22 13.24 -5.99
CA PRO A 165 1.57 13.64 -5.59
C PRO A 165 1.96 13.12 -4.20
N THR A 166 1.01 13.11 -3.25
CA THR A 166 1.25 12.53 -1.91
C THR A 166 1.46 11.02 -1.96
N LEU A 167 0.73 10.31 -2.85
CA LEU A 167 0.85 8.86 -3.00
C LEU A 167 2.15 8.47 -3.69
N ILE A 168 2.57 9.21 -4.72
CA ILE A 168 3.82 9.00 -5.44
C ILE A 168 5.04 9.11 -4.52
N ASP A 169 5.02 10.05 -3.56
CA ASP A 169 6.10 10.28 -2.58
C ASP A 169 6.20 9.19 -1.48
N ILE A 170 5.29 8.23 -1.45
CA ILE A 170 5.34 7.14 -0.47
C ILE A 170 6.34 6.08 -0.91
N GLU A 171 7.35 5.82 -0.08
CA GLU A 171 8.29 4.73 -0.29
C GLU A 171 7.63 3.36 -0.18
N GLY A 172 8.15 2.39 -0.91
CA GLY A 172 7.72 0.99 -0.89
C GLY A 172 7.43 0.48 -2.30
N ASP A 173 8.09 -0.61 -2.67
CA ASP A 173 8.06 -1.11 -4.04
C ASP A 173 7.15 -2.32 -4.20
N ARG A 174 6.76 -2.99 -3.08
CA ARG A 174 5.96 -4.20 -3.11
C ARG A 174 4.62 -4.02 -2.39
N TYR A 175 4.06 -5.07 -1.81
CA TYR A 175 2.75 -5.07 -1.15
C TYR A 175 2.67 -4.17 0.10
N GLU A 176 3.82 -3.85 0.72
CA GLU A 176 3.87 -2.89 1.84
C GLU A 176 3.46 -1.47 1.44
N TYR A 177 3.57 -1.10 0.16
CA TYR A 177 3.16 0.21 -0.35
C TYR A 177 1.69 0.49 -0.06
N GLU A 178 0.81 -0.47 -0.35
CA GLU A 178 -0.63 -0.31 -0.17
C GLU A 178 -1.01 -0.07 1.30
N LEU A 179 -0.31 -0.71 2.24
CA LEU A 179 -0.50 -0.44 3.67
C LEU A 179 0.08 0.93 4.06
N ARG A 180 1.24 1.31 3.53
CA ARG A 180 1.85 2.63 3.78
C ARG A 180 0.99 3.76 3.28
N VAL A 181 0.28 3.59 2.15
CA VAL A 181 -0.75 4.54 1.68
C VAL A 181 -1.81 4.75 2.75
N LEU A 182 -2.39 3.67 3.28
CA LEU A 182 -3.40 3.78 4.34
C LEU A 182 -2.86 4.43 5.61
N LEU A 183 -1.64 4.09 6.02
CA LEU A 183 -0.97 4.72 7.17
C LEU A 183 -0.73 6.22 6.94
N ARG A 184 -0.34 6.62 5.73
CA ARG A 184 -0.16 8.04 5.34
C ARG A 184 -1.48 8.79 5.39
N LEU A 185 -2.56 8.22 4.83
CA LEU A 185 -3.90 8.81 4.89
C LEU A 185 -4.37 8.99 6.32
N ALA A 186 -4.18 7.99 7.18
CA ALA A 186 -4.53 8.07 8.59
C ALA A 186 -3.69 9.11 9.35
N LYS A 187 -2.37 9.18 9.08
CA LYS A 187 -1.43 10.12 9.71
C LYS A 187 -1.84 11.58 9.45
N TYR A 188 -2.23 11.89 8.21
CA TYR A 188 -2.66 13.23 7.80
C TYR A 188 -4.17 13.45 7.88
N ARG A 189 -4.91 12.46 8.41
CA ARG A 189 -6.38 12.50 8.58
C ARG A 189 -7.14 12.75 7.28
N HIS A 190 -6.61 12.25 6.16
CA HIS A 190 -7.36 12.20 4.91
C HIS A 190 -8.48 11.16 5.03
N PRO A 191 -9.75 11.55 4.88
CA PRO A 191 -10.86 10.63 5.07
C PRO A 191 -10.83 9.48 4.05
N VAL A 192 -11.22 8.29 4.53
CA VAL A 192 -11.33 7.08 3.72
C VAL A 192 -12.73 6.51 3.87
N THR A 193 -13.48 6.47 2.78
CA THR A 193 -14.79 5.81 2.70
C THR A 193 -14.60 4.34 2.38
N GLN A 194 -15.36 3.46 3.04
CA GLN A 194 -15.32 2.02 2.83
C GLN A 194 -16.60 1.55 2.14
N ILE A 195 -16.46 0.84 1.02
CA ILE A 195 -17.59 0.31 0.23
C ILE A 195 -17.47 -1.21 0.17
N PRO A 196 -18.52 -1.96 0.58
CA PRO A 196 -18.53 -3.40 0.42
C PRO A 196 -18.45 -3.78 -1.07
N ILE A 197 -17.56 -4.73 -1.39
CA ILE A 197 -17.39 -5.27 -2.74
C ILE A 197 -17.51 -6.78 -2.73
N GLU A 198 -17.95 -7.32 -3.85
CA GLU A 198 -17.91 -8.74 -4.12
C GLU A 198 -16.48 -9.17 -4.45
N THR A 199 -16.14 -10.39 -4.10
CA THR A 199 -14.83 -10.96 -4.44
C THR A 199 -15.04 -12.29 -5.12
N ILE A 200 -14.54 -12.42 -6.33
CA ILE A 200 -14.53 -13.68 -7.05
C ILE A 200 -13.32 -14.48 -6.54
N TYR A 201 -13.59 -15.48 -5.70
CA TYR A 201 -12.55 -16.41 -5.24
C TYR A 201 -12.42 -17.57 -6.23
N GLU A 202 -11.27 -17.64 -6.89
CA GLU A 202 -10.90 -18.83 -7.66
C GLU A 202 -10.18 -19.85 -6.77
N ALA A 203 -10.49 -21.12 -6.97
CA ALA A 203 -9.83 -22.21 -6.25
C ALA A 203 -8.32 -22.22 -6.56
N GLY A 204 -7.50 -22.08 -5.51
CA GLY A 204 -6.04 -22.14 -5.61
C GLY A 204 -5.32 -20.82 -5.89
N ASN A 205 -6.02 -19.74 -6.25
CA ASN A 205 -5.46 -18.40 -6.56
C ASN A 205 -4.06 -18.43 -7.22
N PRO A 206 -3.93 -19.03 -8.43
CA PRO A 206 -2.64 -19.32 -9.07
C PRO A 206 -1.83 -18.06 -9.46
N THR A 207 -2.48 -16.90 -9.48
CA THR A 207 -1.89 -15.62 -9.89
C THR A 207 -1.39 -14.76 -8.72
N SER A 208 -1.49 -15.25 -7.49
CA SER A 208 -0.98 -14.50 -6.33
C SER A 208 0.54 -14.63 -6.17
N HIS A 209 1.28 -13.58 -6.46
CA HIS A 209 2.72 -13.47 -6.25
C HIS A 209 3.11 -13.04 -4.82
N PHE A 210 2.16 -13.05 -3.87
CA PHE A 210 2.39 -12.72 -2.46
C PHE A 210 3.30 -13.75 -1.79
N ARG A 211 4.45 -13.30 -1.27
CA ARG A 211 5.42 -14.12 -0.53
C ARG A 211 5.12 -14.06 0.97
N PRO A 212 4.49 -15.09 1.57
CA PRO A 212 3.87 -14.97 2.89
C PRO A 212 4.79 -14.49 4.00
N LEU A 213 6.01 -15.00 4.06
CA LEU A 213 6.95 -14.65 5.12
C LEU A 213 7.59 -13.27 4.90
N GLN A 214 8.05 -13.00 3.67
CA GLN A 214 8.77 -11.77 3.36
C GLN A 214 7.84 -10.55 3.35
N ASP A 215 6.67 -10.68 2.73
CA ASP A 215 5.73 -9.57 2.64
C ASP A 215 5.04 -9.31 3.98
N SER A 216 4.74 -10.38 4.75
CA SER A 216 4.28 -10.21 6.14
C SER A 216 5.33 -9.53 7.01
N ALA A 217 6.62 -9.90 6.92
CA ALA A 217 7.67 -9.23 7.69
C ALA A 217 7.76 -7.73 7.37
N ARG A 218 7.58 -7.32 6.12
CA ARG A 218 7.54 -5.90 5.71
C ARG A 218 6.33 -5.17 6.29
N ILE A 219 5.16 -5.82 6.31
CA ILE A 219 3.94 -5.28 6.91
C ILE A 219 4.11 -5.06 8.41
N TRP A 220 4.76 -6.01 9.10
CA TRP A 220 5.01 -5.95 10.54
C TRP A 220 6.25 -5.14 10.93
N ALA A 221 7.05 -4.69 9.95
CA ALA A 221 8.31 -3.98 10.19
C ALA A 221 8.21 -2.80 11.17
N PRO A 222 7.18 -1.93 11.17
CA PRO A 222 7.09 -0.85 12.15
C PRO A 222 7.01 -1.36 13.60
N LEU A 223 6.20 -2.41 13.85
CA LEU A 223 6.09 -3.01 15.18
C LEU A 223 7.38 -3.73 15.59
N LEU A 224 8.03 -4.43 14.66
CA LEU A 224 9.31 -5.09 14.91
C LEU A 224 10.43 -4.08 15.18
N LYS A 225 10.48 -2.97 14.46
CA LYS A 225 11.44 -1.87 14.72
C LYS A 225 11.20 -1.26 16.11
N PHE A 226 9.95 -1.08 16.50
CA PHE A 226 9.60 -0.59 17.84
C PHE A 226 10.01 -1.61 18.93
N ALA A 227 9.81 -2.91 18.71
CA ALA A 227 10.28 -3.95 19.62
C ALA A 227 11.80 -3.96 19.74
N ALA A 228 12.51 -3.84 18.62
CA ALA A 228 13.98 -3.78 18.61
C ALA A 228 14.50 -2.54 19.35
N SER A 229 13.90 -1.37 19.16
CA SER A 229 14.30 -0.16 19.88
C SER A 229 14.14 -0.30 21.39
N SER A 230 13.05 -0.93 21.83
CA SER A 230 12.79 -1.20 23.25
C SER A 230 13.78 -2.24 23.81
N GLY A 231 14.12 -3.28 23.05
CA GLY A 231 15.12 -4.28 23.42
C GLY A 231 16.51 -3.69 23.56
N ILE A 232 16.93 -2.86 22.62
CA ILE A 232 18.23 -2.14 22.68
C ILE A 232 18.29 -1.24 23.91
N ALA A 233 17.24 -0.45 24.17
CA ALA A 233 17.18 0.39 25.36
C ALA A 233 17.27 -0.43 26.66
N THR A 234 16.64 -1.60 26.72
CA THR A 234 16.73 -2.51 27.88
C THR A 234 18.14 -3.05 28.09
N ILE A 235 18.83 -3.42 27.00
CA ILE A 235 20.22 -3.87 27.08
C ILE A 235 21.13 -2.74 27.59
N ILE A 236 20.96 -1.52 27.07
CA ILE A 236 21.71 -0.34 27.51
C ILE A 236 21.46 -0.07 29.00
N ASP A 237 20.21 -0.08 29.43
CA ASP A 237 19.82 0.10 30.83
C ASP A 237 20.55 -0.90 31.74
N TYR A 238 20.47 -2.19 31.39
CA TYR A 238 21.08 -3.27 32.13
C TYR A 238 22.60 -3.15 32.25
N VAL A 239 23.27 -2.93 31.11
CA VAL A 239 24.74 -2.78 31.08
C VAL A 239 25.19 -1.57 31.87
N LEU A 240 24.51 -0.41 31.74
CA LEU A 240 24.87 0.79 32.46
C LEU A 240 24.66 0.66 33.97
N VAL A 241 23.58 0.01 34.40
CA VAL A 241 23.36 -0.24 35.86
C VAL A 241 24.53 -1.03 36.43
N LEU A 242 24.94 -2.10 35.74
CA LEU A 242 26.06 -2.97 36.23
C LEU A 242 27.39 -2.18 36.27
N LEU A 243 27.73 -1.47 35.18
CA LEU A 243 28.97 -0.73 35.07
C LEU A 243 29.04 0.39 36.12
N LEU A 244 28.00 1.21 36.24
CA LEU A 244 27.98 2.31 37.17
C LEU A 244 27.95 1.81 38.61
N ASN A 245 27.24 0.73 38.93
CA ASN A 245 27.25 0.12 40.27
C ASN A 245 28.63 -0.40 40.64
N ALA A 246 29.35 -1.05 39.73
CA ALA A 246 30.71 -1.50 39.95
C ALA A 246 31.69 -0.37 40.25
N VAL A 247 31.49 0.81 39.67
CA VAL A 247 32.36 1.99 39.89
C VAL A 247 31.97 2.78 41.13
N THR A 248 30.66 2.93 41.41
CA THR A 248 30.18 3.83 42.48
C THR A 248 29.88 3.13 43.78
N GLY A 249 29.72 1.80 43.77
CA GLY A 249 29.32 1.01 44.92
C GLY A 249 27.92 1.35 45.45
N THR A 250 27.14 2.20 44.75
CA THR A 250 25.79 2.61 45.16
C THR A 250 24.75 1.99 44.21
N LEU A 251 23.49 1.95 44.59
CA LEU A 251 22.43 1.39 43.74
C LEU A 251 21.55 2.47 43.11
N LEU A 252 21.22 3.50 43.85
CA LEU A 252 20.26 4.53 43.42
C LEU A 252 20.75 5.33 42.20
N PHE A 253 21.98 5.86 42.27
CA PHE A 253 22.56 6.67 41.17
C PHE A 253 22.70 5.87 39.87
N PRO A 254 23.28 4.65 39.85
CA PRO A 254 23.31 3.81 38.65
C PRO A 254 21.95 3.56 38.03
N VAL A 255 20.94 3.20 38.80
CA VAL A 255 19.58 2.92 38.32
C VAL A 255 18.96 4.16 37.68
N VAL A 256 19.04 5.32 38.32
CA VAL A 256 18.48 6.57 37.78
C VAL A 256 19.21 7.02 36.52
N ALA A 257 20.55 7.00 36.57
CA ALA A 257 21.37 7.42 35.42
C ALA A 257 21.18 6.51 34.20
N ALA A 258 21.21 5.18 34.39
CA ALA A 258 20.96 4.22 33.33
C ALA A 258 19.56 4.40 32.72
N ARG A 259 18.54 4.60 33.56
CA ARG A 259 17.17 4.83 33.10
C ARG A 259 17.02 6.10 32.27
N LEU A 260 17.68 7.18 32.64
CA LEU A 260 17.67 8.43 31.86
C LEU A 260 18.34 8.23 30.49
N VAL A 261 19.47 7.54 30.44
CA VAL A 261 20.19 7.28 29.19
C VAL A 261 19.37 6.32 28.31
N SER A 262 18.91 5.20 28.83
CA SER A 262 18.16 4.20 28.06
C SER A 262 16.84 4.77 27.53
N ALA A 263 16.13 5.56 28.33
CA ALA A 263 14.91 6.22 27.90
C ALA A 263 15.17 7.28 26.79
N SER A 264 16.29 8.02 26.87
CA SER A 264 16.68 8.97 25.85
C SER A 264 17.01 8.29 24.53
N VAL A 265 17.75 7.19 24.58
CA VAL A 265 18.05 6.37 23.38
C VAL A 265 16.76 5.80 22.79
N ASN A 266 15.88 5.21 23.60
CA ASN A 266 14.60 4.69 23.13
C ASN A 266 13.72 5.77 22.49
N PHE A 267 13.67 6.96 23.10
CA PHE A 267 12.95 8.10 22.53
C PHE A 267 13.53 8.50 21.16
N ALA A 268 14.85 8.61 21.03
CA ALA A 268 15.49 8.98 19.78
C ALA A 268 15.24 7.93 18.68
N MET A 269 15.38 6.63 19.01
CA MET A 269 15.09 5.53 18.08
C MET A 269 13.62 5.50 17.65
N ASN A 270 12.69 5.64 18.60
CA ASN A 270 11.26 5.64 18.30
C ASN A 270 10.85 6.87 17.48
N ARG A 271 11.48 8.04 17.70
CA ARG A 271 11.28 9.20 16.84
C ARG A 271 11.61 8.91 15.38
N HIS A 272 12.64 8.11 15.13
CA HIS A 272 12.99 7.64 13.78
C HIS A 272 12.00 6.58 13.28
N VAL A 273 11.64 5.60 14.09
CA VAL A 273 10.67 4.53 13.74
C VAL A 273 9.31 5.09 13.31
N PHE A 274 8.83 6.12 14.00
CA PHE A 274 7.54 6.77 13.70
C PHE A 274 7.65 7.95 12.72
N GLU A 275 8.82 8.14 12.09
CA GLU A 275 9.05 9.22 11.11
C GLU A 275 8.53 10.58 11.59
N ALA A 276 8.91 10.98 12.80
CA ALA A 276 8.40 12.17 13.46
C ALA A 276 9.01 13.47 12.89
N LYS A 277 9.03 13.60 11.55
CA LYS A 277 9.45 14.81 10.84
C LYS A 277 8.43 15.91 11.09
N GLY A 278 8.90 17.12 11.44
CA GLY A 278 8.03 18.28 11.67
C GLY A 278 7.40 18.37 13.07
N THR A 279 7.71 17.47 14.01
CA THR A 279 7.25 17.58 15.40
C THR A 279 8.28 18.25 16.28
N SER A 280 7.84 19.15 17.20
CA SER A 280 8.70 19.80 18.18
C SER A 280 9.34 18.75 19.10
N LEU A 281 10.69 18.76 19.20
CA LEU A 281 11.44 17.84 20.06
C LEU A 281 11.00 17.92 21.52
N ARG A 282 10.89 19.14 22.06
CA ARG A 282 10.48 19.40 23.47
C ARG A 282 9.10 18.81 23.75
N ARG A 283 8.13 19.07 22.87
CA ARG A 283 6.76 18.57 23.04
C ARG A 283 6.69 17.05 22.96
N SER A 284 7.38 16.44 22.00
CA SER A 284 7.46 14.97 21.89
C SER A 284 8.13 14.35 23.10
N ALA A 285 9.19 14.96 23.64
CA ALA A 285 9.88 14.49 24.84
C ALA A 285 8.99 14.57 26.09
N MET A 286 8.24 15.66 26.29
CA MET A 286 7.30 15.77 27.41
C MET A 286 6.17 14.73 27.30
N ARG A 287 5.60 14.54 26.12
CA ARG A 287 4.58 13.51 25.87
C ARG A 287 5.11 12.11 26.10
N TYR A 288 6.36 11.85 25.69
CA TYR A 288 7.01 10.57 25.92
C TYR A 288 7.24 10.30 27.41
N ALA A 289 7.73 11.29 28.15
CA ALA A 289 7.93 11.17 29.61
C ALA A 289 6.62 10.91 30.36
N SER A 290 5.56 11.64 30.02
CA SER A 290 4.23 11.42 30.63
C SER A 290 3.67 10.04 30.30
N LEU A 291 3.87 9.56 29.06
CA LEU A 291 3.48 8.20 28.67
C LEU A 291 4.27 7.15 29.43
N ALA A 292 5.58 7.33 29.61
CA ALA A 292 6.41 6.40 30.38
C ALA A 292 5.90 6.24 31.83
N LEU A 293 5.55 7.35 32.50
CA LEU A 293 4.93 7.33 33.82
C LEU A 293 3.58 6.61 33.81
N ALA A 294 2.73 6.88 32.82
CA ALA A 294 1.43 6.23 32.68
C ALA A 294 1.55 4.72 32.46
N VAL A 295 2.53 4.28 31.66
CA VAL A 295 2.81 2.85 31.41
C VAL A 295 3.26 2.15 32.70
N VAL A 296 4.12 2.77 33.51
CA VAL A 296 4.56 2.21 34.80
C VAL A 296 3.37 2.08 35.75
N ALA A 297 2.57 3.13 35.89
CA ALA A 297 1.38 3.12 36.75
C ALA A 297 0.36 2.08 36.27
N GLY A 298 0.09 2.01 34.96
CA GLY A 298 -0.83 1.04 34.36
C GLY A 298 -0.37 -0.41 34.54
N SER A 299 0.94 -0.67 34.37
CA SER A 299 1.53 -1.98 34.63
C SER A 299 1.35 -2.42 36.08
N TYR A 300 1.61 -1.50 37.03
CA TYR A 300 1.43 -1.77 38.46
C TYR A 300 -0.04 -2.06 38.81
N ILE A 301 -0.96 -1.24 38.36
CA ILE A 301 -2.40 -1.42 38.60
C ILE A 301 -2.84 -2.77 38.03
N MET A 302 -2.47 -3.07 36.79
CA MET A 302 -2.86 -4.32 36.13
C MET A 302 -2.32 -5.55 36.86
N LEU A 303 -1.05 -5.53 37.28
CA LEU A 303 -0.44 -6.59 38.08
C LEU A 303 -1.17 -6.77 39.42
N SER A 304 -1.44 -5.67 40.13
CA SER A 304 -2.13 -5.70 41.40
C SER A 304 -3.54 -6.31 41.29
N VAL A 305 -4.30 -5.87 40.27
CA VAL A 305 -5.65 -6.42 40.03
C VAL A 305 -5.59 -7.90 39.66
N MET A 306 -4.71 -8.30 38.74
CA MET A 306 -4.63 -9.70 38.32
C MET A 306 -4.18 -10.64 39.45
N THR A 307 -3.23 -10.22 40.24
CA THR A 307 -2.77 -11.05 41.39
C THR A 307 -3.82 -11.10 42.49
N SER A 308 -4.61 -10.04 42.71
CA SER A 308 -5.70 -10.07 43.71
C SER A 308 -6.85 -11.03 43.35
N VAL A 309 -7.05 -11.30 42.05
CA VAL A 309 -8.04 -12.31 41.60
C VAL A 309 -7.43 -13.70 41.39
N GLY A 310 -6.22 -13.94 41.93
CA GLY A 310 -5.59 -15.26 41.96
C GLY A 310 -4.79 -15.62 40.71
N VAL A 311 -4.55 -14.70 39.77
CA VAL A 311 -3.68 -15.00 38.62
C VAL A 311 -2.23 -15.11 39.10
N PRO A 312 -1.49 -16.16 38.76
CA PRO A 312 -0.08 -16.28 39.11
C PRO A 312 0.74 -15.08 38.60
N LEU A 313 1.66 -14.59 39.43
CA LEU A 313 2.43 -13.37 39.15
C LEU A 313 3.15 -13.39 37.80
N TRP A 314 3.73 -14.55 37.43
CA TRP A 314 4.43 -14.71 36.15
C TRP A 314 3.50 -14.52 34.95
N LEU A 315 2.27 -15.06 35.03
CA LEU A 315 1.29 -14.93 33.97
C LEU A 315 0.74 -13.51 33.92
N ALA A 316 0.40 -12.93 35.08
CA ALA A 316 -0.01 -11.54 35.21
C ALA A 316 1.04 -10.58 34.62
N LYS A 317 2.32 -10.84 34.87
CA LYS A 317 3.43 -10.04 34.33
C LYS A 317 3.51 -10.11 32.80
N ILE A 318 3.41 -11.29 32.22
CA ILE A 318 3.43 -11.45 30.75
C ILE A 318 2.26 -10.67 30.12
N ILE A 319 1.06 -10.81 30.67
CA ILE A 319 -0.14 -10.13 30.17
C ILE A 319 0.00 -8.62 30.32
N ALA A 320 0.43 -8.14 31.49
CA ALA A 320 0.60 -6.71 31.75
C ALA A 320 1.65 -6.10 30.82
N ASP A 321 2.82 -6.71 30.68
CA ASP A 321 3.89 -6.18 29.83
C ASP A 321 3.48 -6.18 28.34
N THR A 322 2.83 -7.25 27.86
CA THR A 322 2.33 -7.31 26.50
C THR A 322 1.29 -6.24 26.25
N THR A 323 0.35 -6.06 27.18
CA THR A 323 -0.70 -5.02 27.07
C THR A 323 -0.08 -3.63 27.08
N MET A 324 0.82 -3.34 28.02
CA MET A 324 1.49 -2.04 28.11
C MET A 324 2.39 -1.76 26.91
N TYR A 325 3.03 -2.77 26.33
CA TYR A 325 3.78 -2.65 25.09
C TYR A 325 2.88 -2.19 23.93
N LEU A 326 1.72 -2.83 23.75
CA LEU A 326 0.76 -2.45 22.70
C LEU A 326 0.15 -1.06 22.94
N VAL A 327 -0.16 -0.71 24.21
CA VAL A 327 -0.63 0.62 24.58
C VAL A 327 0.44 1.66 24.30
N SER A 328 1.70 1.40 24.66
CA SER A 328 2.83 2.29 24.41
C SER A 328 3.05 2.53 22.92
N TYR A 329 3.03 1.45 22.10
CA TYR A 329 3.11 1.57 20.64
C TYR A 329 2.00 2.45 20.08
N SER A 330 0.74 2.19 20.48
CA SER A 330 -0.42 2.94 20.02
C SER A 330 -0.36 4.41 20.44
N ALA A 331 0.01 4.70 21.70
CA ALA A 331 0.13 6.06 22.19
C ALA A 331 1.28 6.83 21.52
N GLN A 332 2.42 6.16 21.30
CA GLN A 332 3.56 6.81 20.63
C GLN A 332 3.23 7.14 19.17
N SER A 333 2.63 6.23 18.44
CA SER A 333 2.26 6.45 17.03
C SER A 333 1.19 7.55 16.86
N ARG A 334 0.22 7.64 17.77
CA ARG A 334 -0.95 8.52 17.63
C ARG A 334 -0.81 9.89 18.30
N TYR A 335 -0.03 10.00 19.39
CA TYR A 335 0.02 11.20 20.21
C TYR A 335 1.42 11.76 20.44
N VAL A 336 2.41 10.88 20.70
CA VAL A 336 3.77 11.34 21.01
C VAL A 336 4.45 11.87 19.76
N PHE A 337 4.41 11.10 18.68
CA PHE A 337 5.08 11.39 17.42
C PHE A 337 4.11 11.79 16.29
N ALA A 338 2.84 12.02 16.59
CA ALA A 338 1.88 12.49 15.60
C ALA A 338 2.28 13.88 15.09
N PRO A 339 2.17 14.15 13.78
CA PRO A 339 2.41 15.48 13.22
C PRO A 339 1.41 16.49 13.82
N GLU A 340 1.87 17.70 13.97
CA GLU A 340 0.96 18.81 14.29
C GLU A 340 0.04 19.03 13.08
N LYS A 341 -1.23 19.45 13.35
CA LYS A 341 -2.14 19.83 12.26
C LYS A 341 -1.43 20.88 11.42
N GLU A 342 -1.22 20.60 10.15
CA GLU A 342 -0.81 21.62 9.20
C GLU A 342 -1.85 22.74 9.24
N THR A 343 -1.45 23.91 9.74
CA THR A 343 -2.17 25.16 9.47
C THR A 343 -2.13 25.38 7.95
N ALA A 344 -3.19 25.95 7.40
CA ALA A 344 -3.40 26.15 5.97
C ALA A 344 -2.22 26.80 5.20
N ALA A 345 -1.28 27.44 5.91
CA ALA A 345 -0.03 27.99 5.40
C ALA A 345 1.01 26.91 4.96
N GLY A 346 0.89 25.66 5.42
CA GLY A 346 1.80 24.56 5.03
C GLY A 346 1.52 24.02 3.62
N ARG A 347 0.34 24.26 3.05
CA ARG A 347 -0.03 23.84 1.71
C ARG A 347 0.71 24.57 0.58
N GLU A 348 1.24 25.77 0.83
CA GLU A 348 2.03 26.53 -0.14
C GLU A 348 3.46 25.99 -0.33
N ASN A 349 4.02 25.36 0.71
CA ASN A 349 5.39 24.85 0.64
C ASN A 349 5.51 23.48 -0.08
N THR A 350 4.38 22.80 -0.31
CA THR A 350 4.34 21.54 -1.10
C THR A 350 4.46 21.82 -2.61
N ARG A 351 4.19 23.05 -3.05
CA ARG A 351 4.43 23.50 -4.44
C ARG A 351 5.91 23.60 -4.81
N GLY A 352 6.80 23.76 -3.84
CA GLY A 352 8.26 23.80 -4.07
C GLY A 352 8.89 22.42 -4.33
N HIS A 353 8.19 21.33 -4.01
CA HIS A 353 8.70 19.96 -4.22
C HIS A 353 8.43 19.39 -5.60
N SER A 354 7.64 20.07 -6.45
CA SER A 354 7.45 19.66 -7.85
C SER A 354 8.72 19.73 -8.68
N ALA A 355 9.75 20.46 -8.24
CA ALA A 355 11.04 20.53 -8.93
C ALA A 355 11.84 19.21 -8.83
N SER A 356 11.72 18.46 -7.75
CA SER A 356 12.39 17.15 -7.62
C SER A 356 11.68 16.03 -8.37
N VAL A 357 10.36 16.15 -8.54
CA VAL A 357 9.57 15.22 -9.37
C VAL A 357 9.89 15.46 -10.86
N GLN A 358 10.11 16.72 -11.26
CA GLN A 358 10.55 17.06 -12.62
C GLN A 358 11.95 16.53 -12.93
N ALA A 359 12.87 16.48 -11.96
CA ALA A 359 14.20 15.88 -12.17
C ALA A 359 14.13 14.36 -12.38
N ALA A 360 13.25 13.67 -11.67
CA ALA A 360 13.04 12.22 -11.87
C ALA A 360 12.31 11.90 -13.19
N ALA A 361 11.47 12.81 -13.68
CA ALA A 361 10.80 12.68 -14.98
C ALA A 361 11.78 12.97 -16.15
N ALA A 362 12.75 13.86 -15.95
CA ALA A 362 13.79 14.14 -16.94
C ALA A 362 14.74 12.94 -17.17
N ASP A 363 15.08 12.20 -16.10
CA ASP A 363 15.86 10.96 -16.22
C ASP A 363 15.12 9.84 -17.00
N LEU A 364 13.78 9.83 -16.94
CA LEU A 364 12.95 8.92 -17.73
C LEU A 364 12.81 9.36 -19.20
N GLN A 365 12.98 10.65 -19.50
CA GLN A 365 12.95 11.16 -20.87
C GLN A 365 14.30 11.01 -21.59
N ASP A 366 15.41 11.13 -20.89
CA ASP A 366 16.76 10.92 -21.48
C ASP A 366 16.99 9.47 -21.91
N SER A 367 16.40 8.50 -21.21
CA SER A 367 16.39 7.10 -21.65
C SER A 367 15.53 6.82 -22.90
N LYS A 368 14.66 7.77 -23.31
CA LYS A 368 13.84 7.69 -24.54
C LYS A 368 14.49 8.34 -25.75
N SER A 369 15.50 9.18 -25.58
CA SER A 369 16.13 9.90 -26.72
C SER A 369 17.13 9.04 -27.49
N GLU A 370 17.59 7.90 -26.96
CA GLU A 370 18.46 6.96 -27.66
C GLU A 370 17.74 5.91 -28.51
N ALA A 371 16.41 5.82 -28.47
CA ALA A 371 15.62 4.96 -29.34
C ALA A 371 14.84 5.78 -30.36
N SER A 372 15.52 6.36 -31.34
CA SER A 372 14.90 6.94 -32.52
C SER A 372 14.24 5.82 -33.37
N LEU A 373 12.91 5.71 -33.27
CA LEU A 373 12.09 4.87 -34.16
C LEU A 373 12.03 5.48 -35.56
N PRO A 374 12.21 4.66 -36.65
CA PRO A 374 11.99 5.14 -38.00
C PRO A 374 10.52 5.47 -38.24
N THR A 375 10.29 6.59 -38.90
CA THR A 375 8.97 7.08 -39.33
C THR A 375 8.21 6.00 -40.10
N PRO A 376 6.94 5.69 -39.81
CA PRO A 376 6.17 4.71 -40.58
C PRO A 376 5.91 5.24 -42.01
N ALA A 377 6.37 4.49 -43.00
CA ALA A 377 6.12 4.74 -44.39
C ALA A 377 4.61 4.61 -44.71
N THR A 378 4.04 5.59 -45.35
CA THR A 378 2.66 5.62 -45.84
C THR A 378 2.43 4.44 -46.80
N PRO A 379 1.45 3.56 -46.60
CA PRO A 379 1.22 2.46 -47.53
C PRO A 379 0.69 2.97 -48.88
N THR A 380 1.35 2.54 -49.95
CA THR A 380 0.92 2.80 -51.34
C THR A 380 -0.39 2.07 -51.64
N PRO A 381 -1.25 2.59 -52.54
CA PRO A 381 -2.60 2.09 -52.84
C PRO A 381 -2.66 0.64 -53.36
N ALA A 382 -1.53 0.04 -53.79
CA ALA A 382 -1.47 -1.32 -54.31
C ALA A 382 -1.59 -2.43 -53.24
N ALA A 383 -1.34 -2.14 -51.98
CA ALA A 383 -1.39 -3.13 -50.86
C ALA A 383 -2.81 -3.41 -50.34
N VAL A 384 -3.77 -2.51 -50.61
CA VAL A 384 -5.15 -2.66 -50.16
C VAL A 384 -5.95 -3.67 -50.98
N HIS A 385 -5.55 -3.91 -52.25
CA HIS A 385 -6.25 -4.83 -53.16
C HIS A 385 -5.93 -6.32 -52.92
N SER A 386 -4.77 -6.66 -52.34
CA SER A 386 -4.38 -8.06 -52.11
C SER A 386 -5.01 -8.65 -50.81
N LEU A 387 -5.40 -7.86 -49.87
CA LEU A 387 -6.06 -8.31 -48.63
C LEU A 387 -7.56 -8.61 -48.81
N ARG A 388 -8.22 -7.97 -49.80
CA ARG A 388 -9.62 -8.26 -50.15
C ARG A 388 -9.81 -9.55 -50.94
N ALA A 389 -8.79 -10.02 -51.65
CA ALA A 389 -8.86 -11.26 -52.46
C ALA A 389 -8.65 -12.52 -51.62
N ARG A 390 -8.04 -12.48 -50.45
CA ARG A 390 -7.86 -13.64 -49.57
C ARG A 390 -9.03 -13.92 -48.62
N ALA A 391 -9.91 -12.97 -48.39
CA ALA A 391 -11.10 -13.12 -47.56
C ALA A 391 -12.31 -13.77 -48.28
N ALA A 392 -12.24 -13.94 -49.63
CA ALA A 392 -13.35 -14.44 -50.43
C ALA A 392 -13.25 -15.95 -50.80
N VAL A 393 -12.20 -16.67 -50.39
CA VAL A 393 -11.97 -18.08 -50.77
C VAL A 393 -12.17 -19.08 -49.61
N GLY A 394 -12.58 -18.61 -48.42
CA GLY A 394 -12.71 -19.44 -47.23
C GLY A 394 -14.13 -19.82 -46.79
N SER A 395 -15.15 -19.74 -47.68
CA SER A 395 -16.52 -20.15 -47.33
C SER A 395 -17.09 -21.10 -48.36
N HIS A 396 -16.63 -22.35 -48.37
CA HIS A 396 -17.42 -23.47 -48.86
C HIS A 396 -16.86 -24.80 -48.33
N ASN A 397 -17.78 -25.66 -47.88
CA ASN A 397 -17.66 -27.03 -47.41
C ASN A 397 -17.21 -27.23 -45.94
N ASP A 398 -18.20 -27.52 -45.09
CA ASP A 398 -18.42 -28.88 -44.61
C ASP A 398 -19.74 -28.98 -43.82
N THR A 399 -20.80 -29.33 -44.52
CA THR A 399 -21.93 -30.09 -43.98
C THR A 399 -21.56 -31.57 -44.11
N PHE A 400 -21.49 -32.34 -43.02
CA PHE A 400 -22.07 -33.70 -42.98
C PHE A 400 -21.77 -34.47 -41.69
N ARG A 401 -22.88 -34.91 -41.12
CA ARG A 401 -23.21 -36.18 -40.45
C ARG A 401 -23.15 -36.28 -38.94
N LEU A 402 -24.38 -36.14 -38.39
CA LEU A 402 -24.84 -36.92 -37.26
C LEU A 402 -24.87 -38.41 -37.60
N SER A 403 -24.29 -39.27 -36.79
CA SER A 403 -24.68 -40.68 -36.71
C SER A 403 -24.76 -41.14 -35.27
N ARG A 404 -25.95 -41.63 -34.91
CA ARG A 404 -26.28 -42.40 -33.69
C ARG A 404 -25.45 -43.69 -33.67
N ALA A 405 -25.06 -44.15 -32.51
CA ALA A 405 -25.27 -45.53 -32.05
C ALA A 405 -24.78 -45.69 -30.60
N SER A 406 -25.72 -46.24 -29.87
CA SER A 406 -25.74 -47.12 -28.68
C SER A 406 -24.98 -46.67 -27.43
#